data_fd86caddc0ea963b649e5c4ba557be78
#
_entry.id   fd86caddc0ea963b649e5c4ba557be78
#
_cell.length_a   1.000
_cell.length_b   1.000
_cell.length_c   1.000
_cell.angle_alpha   90.00
_cell.angle_beta   90.00
_cell.angle_gamma   90.00
#
_symmetry.space_group_name_H-M   'P 1'
#
loop_
_entity.id
_entity.type
_entity.pdbx_description
1 polymer ?
#
loop_
_entity_poly.entity_id
_entity_poly.type
_entity_poly.pdbx_seq_one_letter_code
_entity_poly.pdbx_strand_id
1 'polypeptide(L)'
;MTETTLAAANLRIAHDKRRNMARFLEVIDEAAAQGAKMLVLPEVGLQGYADFAFAPGGKEAAEQKQYYFREAETIPGPATERIADAARRHGMFIQLGLAETALHGNVVYNSTALIGPEGIASVYRKVHNQFEFPYFGPGEDLPVVRTPFASVGSIICYDLCFPELIRAYALRGADVILMSNAWPMKGHDRPDDYHGWAMDLAAQANAFFNQCWLVISNHCETGAYSQKLDYYGGSQIVDPFGKVVAYAAGEECVLTHTADLREVLLKSRTEGFFGLNLLQDRRPEHYGALVDQEYRRTARP
;
A
#
# COMPACT_ATOMS: atom_id res chain seq x y z
N MET A 1 11.76 -23.00 12.43
CA MET A 1 11.81 -21.74 11.68
C MET A 1 10.92 -21.92 10.49
N THR A 2 9.93 -21.08 10.31
CA THR A 2 8.92 -21.28 9.25
C THR A 2 9.10 -20.14 8.23
N GLU A 3 9.62 -20.51 7.05
CA GLU A 3 9.72 -19.56 5.95
C GLU A 3 8.32 -19.10 5.49
N THR A 4 8.22 -17.85 5.14
CA THR A 4 7.00 -17.22 4.65
C THR A 4 7.32 -16.50 3.35
N THR A 5 6.50 -16.72 2.33
CA THR A 5 6.61 -16.04 1.05
C THR A 5 5.69 -14.81 1.04
N LEU A 6 6.29 -13.63 0.89
CA LEU A 6 5.62 -12.36 0.62
C LEU A 6 5.49 -12.17 -0.89
N ALA A 7 4.41 -11.54 -1.34
CA ALA A 7 4.18 -11.24 -2.74
C ALA A 7 3.63 -9.81 -2.94
N ALA A 8 4.00 -9.21 -4.04
CA ALA A 8 3.42 -7.95 -4.52
C ALA A 8 3.12 -8.04 -6.02
N ALA A 9 2.03 -7.43 -6.44
CA ALA A 9 1.62 -7.41 -7.84
C ALA A 9 2.00 -6.07 -8.49
N ASN A 10 2.73 -6.11 -9.60
CA ASN A 10 3.00 -4.97 -10.45
C ASN A 10 2.04 -5.05 -11.64
N LEU A 11 0.98 -4.24 -11.67
CA LEU A 11 -0.14 -4.46 -12.58
C LEU A 11 -0.52 -3.22 -13.38
N ARG A 12 -0.88 -3.45 -14.65
CA ARG A 12 -1.66 -2.50 -15.42
C ARG A 12 -3.12 -2.57 -14.97
N ILE A 13 -3.63 -1.49 -14.45
CA ILE A 13 -5.00 -1.39 -13.95
C ILE A 13 -5.87 -0.65 -14.98
N ALA A 14 -6.98 -1.27 -15.36
CA ALA A 14 -7.98 -0.67 -16.24
C ALA A 14 -9.01 0.15 -15.45
N HIS A 15 -9.73 1.05 -16.14
CA HIS A 15 -10.91 1.73 -15.59
C HIS A 15 -12.17 0.86 -15.79
N ASP A 16 -12.04 -0.42 -15.36
CA ASP A 16 -13.06 -1.46 -15.51
C ASP A 16 -12.95 -2.47 -14.36
N LYS A 17 -13.87 -2.39 -13.41
CA LYS A 17 -13.93 -3.28 -12.24
C LYS A 17 -13.94 -4.77 -12.59
N ARG A 18 -14.66 -5.15 -13.64
CA ARG A 18 -14.80 -6.57 -14.00
C ARG A 18 -13.49 -7.13 -14.52
N ARG A 19 -12.82 -6.36 -15.39
CA ARG A 19 -11.52 -6.70 -15.94
C ARG A 19 -10.46 -6.78 -14.83
N ASN A 20 -10.41 -5.77 -13.96
CA ASN A 20 -9.45 -5.75 -12.85
C ASN A 20 -9.69 -6.91 -11.88
N MET A 21 -10.95 -7.19 -11.52
CA MET A 21 -11.25 -8.33 -10.64
C MET A 21 -10.87 -9.67 -11.28
N ALA A 22 -11.10 -9.85 -12.58
CA ALA A 22 -10.67 -11.07 -13.27
C ALA A 22 -9.14 -11.22 -13.20
N ARG A 23 -8.40 -10.13 -13.48
CA ARG A 23 -6.94 -10.13 -13.40
C ARG A 23 -6.44 -10.37 -11.97
N PHE A 24 -7.09 -9.84 -10.96
CA PHE A 24 -6.72 -10.09 -9.56
C PHE A 24 -6.84 -11.56 -9.19
N LEU A 25 -7.89 -12.26 -9.63
CA LEU A 25 -8.03 -13.68 -9.35
C LEU A 25 -6.92 -14.50 -10.02
N GLU A 26 -6.54 -14.18 -11.26
CA GLU A 26 -5.39 -14.82 -11.93
C GLU A 26 -4.08 -14.56 -11.16
N VAL A 27 -3.84 -13.32 -10.73
CA VAL A 27 -2.65 -12.93 -9.96
C VAL A 27 -2.61 -13.62 -8.60
N ILE A 28 -3.75 -13.82 -7.95
CA ILE A 28 -3.84 -14.56 -6.69
C ILE A 28 -3.46 -16.02 -6.91
N ASP A 29 -3.98 -16.65 -7.97
CA ASP A 29 -3.65 -18.03 -8.32
C ASP A 29 -2.15 -18.16 -8.68
N GLU A 30 -1.58 -17.20 -9.40
CA GLU A 30 -0.16 -17.12 -9.72
C GLU A 30 0.71 -16.97 -8.46
N ALA A 31 0.37 -16.04 -7.54
CA ALA A 31 1.07 -15.86 -6.27
C ALA A 31 0.99 -17.12 -5.39
N ALA A 32 -0.17 -17.76 -5.34
CA ALA A 32 -0.38 -19.00 -4.59
C ALA A 32 0.48 -20.14 -5.14
N ALA A 33 0.59 -20.26 -6.47
CA ALA A 33 1.47 -21.26 -7.11
C ALA A 33 2.95 -21.05 -6.78
N GLN A 34 3.36 -19.80 -6.47
CA GLN A 34 4.70 -19.45 -5.99
C GLN A 34 4.84 -19.60 -4.46
N GLY A 35 3.82 -20.08 -3.76
CA GLY A 35 3.85 -20.33 -2.32
C GLY A 35 3.56 -19.12 -1.45
N ALA A 36 3.08 -18.00 -2.03
CA ALA A 36 2.81 -16.78 -1.28
C ALA A 36 1.80 -17.01 -0.13
N LYS A 37 2.05 -16.35 0.99
CA LYS A 37 1.16 -16.30 2.16
C LYS A 37 0.55 -14.93 2.37
N MET A 38 1.17 -13.90 1.82
CA MET A 38 0.66 -12.54 1.78
C MET A 38 0.84 -11.97 0.37
N LEU A 39 -0.19 -11.33 -0.16
CA LEU A 39 -0.17 -10.66 -1.45
C LEU A 39 -0.73 -9.24 -1.33
N VAL A 40 -0.07 -8.28 -1.93
CA VAL A 40 -0.55 -6.90 -2.04
C VAL A 40 -0.98 -6.62 -3.48
N LEU A 41 -2.16 -6.01 -3.63
CA LEU A 41 -2.71 -5.49 -4.89
C LEU A 41 -2.67 -3.96 -4.90
N PRO A 42 -2.66 -3.31 -6.09
CA PRO A 42 -2.47 -1.86 -6.20
C PRO A 42 -3.59 -1.01 -5.58
N GLU A 43 -3.27 0.29 -5.35
CA GLU A 43 -4.18 1.33 -4.83
C GLU A 43 -5.36 1.57 -5.78
N VAL A 44 -6.58 1.63 -5.20
CA VAL A 44 -7.84 1.76 -5.96
C VAL A 44 -7.87 0.82 -7.17
N GLY A 45 -7.13 -0.29 -7.05
CA GLY A 45 -6.92 -1.22 -8.15
C GLY A 45 -8.21 -1.87 -8.65
N LEU A 46 -9.24 -1.98 -7.81
CA LEU A 46 -10.52 -2.51 -8.24
C LEU A 46 -11.18 -1.61 -9.28
N GLN A 47 -11.30 -0.31 -9.01
CA GLN A 47 -11.96 0.65 -9.90
C GLN A 47 -11.02 1.27 -10.92
N GLY A 48 -9.73 1.30 -10.65
CA GLY A 48 -8.73 2.05 -11.37
C GLY A 48 -8.55 3.46 -10.77
N TYR A 49 -7.29 3.86 -10.63
CA TYR A 49 -6.95 5.18 -10.12
C TYR A 49 -7.13 6.24 -11.21
N ALA A 50 -7.77 7.34 -10.88
CA ALA A 50 -8.03 8.43 -11.81
C ALA A 50 -7.03 9.58 -11.65
N ASP A 51 -6.68 10.24 -12.75
CA ASP A 51 -5.63 11.26 -12.82
C ASP A 51 -6.02 12.64 -12.28
N PHE A 52 -7.07 12.75 -11.53
CA PHE A 52 -7.60 14.04 -11.03
C PHE A 52 -6.65 14.77 -10.07
N ALA A 53 -5.70 14.07 -9.48
CA ALA A 53 -4.69 14.67 -8.63
C ALA A 53 -3.88 15.79 -9.32
N PHE A 54 -3.79 15.73 -10.67
CA PHE A 54 -3.00 16.65 -11.46
C PHE A 54 -3.83 17.65 -12.29
N ALA A 55 -5.15 17.55 -12.24
CA ALA A 55 -6.08 18.48 -12.88
C ALA A 55 -7.26 18.82 -11.95
N PRO A 56 -7.02 19.47 -10.81
CA PRO A 56 -8.09 19.79 -9.87
C PRO A 56 -9.04 20.84 -10.51
N GLY A 57 -10.25 20.41 -10.74
CA GLY A 57 -11.33 21.29 -11.24
C GLY A 57 -11.76 20.98 -12.69
N GLY A 58 -12.92 21.55 -13.04
CA GLY A 58 -13.49 21.38 -14.37
C GLY A 58 -14.40 20.15 -14.53
N LYS A 59 -14.83 19.95 -15.78
CA LYS A 59 -15.81 18.90 -16.12
C LYS A 59 -15.25 17.50 -15.88
N GLU A 60 -14.00 17.26 -16.25
CA GLU A 60 -13.31 15.97 -16.11
C GLU A 60 -13.22 15.54 -14.63
N ALA A 61 -12.86 16.45 -13.73
CA ALA A 61 -12.81 16.16 -12.30
C ALA A 61 -14.19 15.81 -11.73
N ALA A 62 -15.25 16.46 -12.21
CA ALA A 62 -16.61 16.15 -11.80
C ALA A 62 -17.07 14.77 -12.30
N GLU A 63 -16.73 14.41 -13.53
CA GLU A 63 -17.02 13.10 -14.11
C GLU A 63 -16.33 11.97 -13.35
N GLN A 64 -15.06 12.16 -12.98
CA GLN A 64 -14.28 11.21 -12.19
C GLN A 64 -14.86 11.04 -10.78
N LYS A 65 -15.24 12.15 -10.13
CA LYS A 65 -15.91 12.09 -8.83
C LYS A 65 -17.21 11.28 -8.92
N GLN A 66 -18.03 11.53 -9.95
CA GLN A 66 -19.25 10.78 -10.20
C GLN A 66 -18.98 9.29 -10.45
N TYR A 67 -17.89 8.97 -11.15
CA TYR A 67 -17.47 7.59 -11.36
C TYR A 67 -17.24 6.87 -10.03
N TYR A 68 -16.44 7.43 -9.12
CA TYR A 68 -16.20 6.79 -7.83
C TYR A 68 -17.46 6.68 -6.99
N PHE A 69 -18.35 7.66 -7.00
CA PHE A 69 -19.62 7.55 -6.30
C PHE A 69 -20.51 6.43 -6.82
N ARG A 70 -20.41 6.09 -8.12
CA ARG A 70 -21.18 4.98 -8.73
C ARG A 70 -20.52 3.62 -8.52
N GLU A 71 -19.18 3.57 -8.60
CA GLU A 71 -18.43 2.32 -8.68
C GLU A 71 -17.84 1.87 -7.35
N ALA A 72 -17.80 2.75 -6.35
CA ALA A 72 -17.34 2.39 -5.00
C ALA A 72 -18.19 1.27 -4.40
N GLU A 73 -17.56 0.40 -3.62
CA GLU A 73 -18.22 -0.72 -2.95
C GLU A 73 -18.14 -0.60 -1.44
N THR A 74 -19.10 -1.15 -0.74
CA THR A 74 -19.02 -1.30 0.71
C THR A 74 -17.97 -2.36 1.08
N ILE A 75 -17.46 -2.28 2.30
CA ILE A 75 -16.64 -3.32 2.90
C ILE A 75 -17.37 -3.80 4.19
N PRO A 76 -17.88 -5.06 4.22
CA PRO A 76 -17.89 -6.07 3.17
C PRO A 76 -18.76 -5.70 1.96
N GLY A 77 -18.43 -6.29 0.79
CA GLY A 77 -19.12 -6.11 -0.47
C GLY A 77 -18.68 -7.13 -1.52
N PRO A 78 -19.24 -7.07 -2.74
CA PRO A 78 -19.05 -8.12 -3.76
C PRO A 78 -17.59 -8.41 -4.10
N ALA A 79 -16.73 -7.38 -4.16
CA ALA A 79 -15.31 -7.58 -4.43
C ALA A 79 -14.60 -8.26 -3.28
N THR A 80 -14.82 -7.79 -2.04
CA THR A 80 -14.18 -8.39 -0.86
C THR A 80 -14.63 -9.82 -0.62
N GLU A 81 -15.86 -10.19 -0.95
CA GLU A 81 -16.37 -11.57 -0.87
C GLU A 81 -15.64 -12.49 -1.86
N ARG A 82 -15.45 -12.06 -3.11
CA ARG A 82 -14.71 -12.82 -4.12
C ARG A 82 -13.25 -13.02 -3.73
N ILE A 83 -12.60 -12.00 -3.19
CA ILE A 83 -11.23 -12.10 -2.70
C ILE A 83 -11.17 -13.01 -1.45
N ALA A 84 -12.15 -12.96 -0.55
CA ALA A 84 -12.22 -13.85 0.61
C ALA A 84 -12.33 -15.34 0.21
N ASP A 85 -13.09 -15.63 -0.84
CA ASP A 85 -13.14 -16.98 -1.39
C ASP A 85 -11.80 -17.44 -1.93
N ALA A 86 -11.06 -16.57 -2.63
CA ALA A 86 -9.72 -16.87 -3.10
C ALA A 86 -8.72 -17.02 -1.93
N ALA A 87 -8.77 -16.12 -0.95
CA ALA A 87 -7.96 -16.17 0.27
C ALA A 87 -8.14 -17.49 1.03
N ARG A 88 -9.39 -17.94 1.14
CA ARG A 88 -9.74 -19.21 1.79
C ARG A 88 -9.22 -20.42 1.00
N ARG A 89 -9.38 -20.43 -0.34
CA ARG A 89 -8.88 -21.52 -1.18
C ARG A 89 -7.38 -21.73 -1.07
N HIS A 90 -6.62 -20.64 -0.98
CA HIS A 90 -5.15 -20.67 -0.98
C HIS A 90 -4.51 -20.53 0.40
N GLY A 91 -5.27 -20.27 1.46
CA GLY A 91 -4.74 -20.06 2.80
C GLY A 91 -3.82 -18.83 2.87
N MET A 92 -4.20 -17.73 2.19
CA MET A 92 -3.42 -16.50 2.03
C MET A 92 -4.10 -15.31 2.67
N PHE A 93 -3.30 -14.29 2.99
CA PHE A 93 -3.78 -12.93 3.27
C PHE A 93 -3.56 -12.05 2.03
N ILE A 94 -4.61 -11.36 1.60
CA ILE A 94 -4.60 -10.54 0.38
C ILE A 94 -5.03 -9.12 0.75
N GLN A 95 -4.19 -8.14 0.43
CA GLN A 95 -4.56 -6.72 0.55
C GLN A 95 -5.15 -6.25 -0.78
N LEU A 96 -6.43 -5.88 -0.77
CA LEU A 96 -7.16 -5.33 -1.91
C LEU A 96 -7.28 -3.81 -1.78
N GLY A 97 -6.77 -3.06 -2.78
CA GLY A 97 -6.99 -1.61 -2.90
C GLY A 97 -8.29 -1.30 -3.66
N LEU A 98 -9.16 -0.48 -3.07
CA LEU A 98 -10.45 -0.12 -3.66
C LEU A 98 -10.98 1.25 -3.21
N ALA A 99 -11.86 1.84 -4.04
CA ALA A 99 -12.74 2.92 -3.58
C ALA A 99 -13.87 2.32 -2.74
N GLU A 100 -13.92 2.69 -1.47
CA GLU A 100 -14.94 2.26 -0.50
C GLU A 100 -16.03 3.29 -0.37
N THR A 101 -17.30 2.89 -0.38
CA THR A 101 -18.42 3.76 0.04
C THR A 101 -18.84 3.46 1.47
N ALA A 102 -19.07 4.50 2.28
CA ALA A 102 -19.68 4.35 3.59
C ALA A 102 -21.11 3.83 3.45
N LEU A 103 -21.61 3.14 4.47
CA LEU A 103 -22.97 2.56 4.52
C LEU A 103 -24.08 3.55 4.14
N HIS A 104 -23.88 4.84 4.33
CA HIS A 104 -24.86 5.90 4.00
C HIS A 104 -24.54 6.63 2.68
N GLY A 105 -23.54 6.18 1.89
CA GLY A 105 -23.30 6.65 0.52
C GLY A 105 -22.81 8.10 0.36
N ASN A 106 -22.54 8.81 1.45
CA ASN A 106 -22.19 10.23 1.40
C ASN A 106 -20.70 10.54 1.26
N VAL A 107 -19.85 9.54 1.54
CA VAL A 107 -18.39 9.67 1.50
C VAL A 107 -17.81 8.44 0.82
N VAL A 108 -16.87 8.68 -0.07
CA VAL A 108 -16.02 7.63 -0.65
C VAL A 108 -14.65 7.73 -0.01
N TYR A 109 -14.03 6.59 0.29
CA TYR A 109 -12.70 6.48 0.85
C TYR A 109 -11.77 5.76 -0.12
N ASN A 110 -10.51 6.16 -0.15
CA ASN A 110 -9.43 5.36 -0.73
C ASN A 110 -9.00 4.36 0.35
N SER A 111 -9.32 3.08 0.15
CA SER A 111 -9.23 2.07 1.19
C SER A 111 -8.45 0.84 0.75
N THR A 112 -7.88 0.13 1.72
CA THR A 112 -7.43 -1.24 1.54
C THR A 112 -8.14 -2.14 2.53
N ALA A 113 -8.57 -3.31 2.05
CA ALA A 113 -9.05 -4.40 2.89
C ALA A 113 -7.98 -5.50 2.94
N LEU A 114 -7.51 -5.84 4.13
CA LEU A 114 -6.71 -7.04 4.35
C LEU A 114 -7.67 -8.20 4.58
N ILE A 115 -7.65 -9.17 3.70
CA ILE A 115 -8.59 -10.29 3.65
C ILE A 115 -7.81 -11.59 3.83
N GLY A 116 -8.15 -12.34 4.84
CA GLY A 116 -7.56 -13.65 5.13
C GLY A 116 -8.53 -14.80 4.88
N PRO A 117 -8.12 -16.05 5.20
CA PRO A 117 -8.96 -17.24 5.03
C PRO A 117 -10.29 -17.17 5.80
N GLU A 118 -10.32 -16.44 6.91
CA GLU A 118 -11.53 -16.28 7.75
C GLU A 118 -12.39 -15.06 7.32
N GLY A 119 -12.00 -14.32 6.28
CA GLY A 119 -12.67 -13.13 5.80
C GLY A 119 -11.86 -11.86 6.02
N ILE A 120 -12.55 -10.72 6.14
CA ILE A 120 -11.92 -9.40 6.32
C ILE A 120 -11.25 -9.33 7.69
N ALA A 121 -9.92 -9.18 7.70
CA ALA A 121 -9.11 -9.05 8.90
C ALA A 121 -8.98 -7.59 9.37
N SER A 122 -8.87 -6.64 8.43
CA SER A 122 -8.91 -5.20 8.72
C SER A 122 -9.28 -4.39 7.48
N VAL A 123 -9.69 -3.15 7.73
CA VAL A 123 -9.88 -2.11 6.72
C VAL A 123 -9.01 -0.92 7.13
N TYR A 124 -8.21 -0.42 6.20
CA TYR A 124 -7.46 0.82 6.35
C TYR A 124 -7.94 1.83 5.32
N ARG A 125 -8.28 3.03 5.75
CA ARG A 125 -8.61 4.18 4.91
C ARG A 125 -7.43 5.12 4.89
N LYS A 126 -7.04 5.59 3.70
CA LYS A 126 -5.89 6.47 3.50
C LYS A 126 -5.97 7.69 4.42
N VAL A 127 -4.91 7.93 5.19
CA VAL A 127 -4.84 9.05 6.13
C VAL A 127 -4.41 10.33 5.41
N HIS A 128 -3.49 10.23 4.44
CA HIS A 128 -2.93 11.39 3.74
C HIS A 128 -3.50 11.52 2.32
N ASN A 129 -4.59 12.28 2.18
CA ASN A 129 -5.33 12.48 0.92
C ASN A 129 -5.04 13.85 0.29
N GLN A 130 -3.77 14.25 0.16
CA GLN A 130 -3.39 15.62 -0.24
C GLN A 130 -4.12 16.15 -1.48
N PHE A 131 -4.00 15.45 -2.62
CA PHE A 131 -4.63 15.84 -3.89
C PHE A 131 -6.02 15.22 -4.06
N GLU A 132 -6.33 14.19 -3.29
CA GLU A 132 -7.54 13.40 -3.37
C GLU A 132 -8.65 13.95 -2.45
N PHE A 133 -8.33 14.91 -1.61
CA PHE A 133 -9.26 15.46 -0.60
C PHE A 133 -10.65 15.86 -1.14
N PRO A 134 -10.81 16.39 -2.36
CA PRO A 134 -12.13 16.67 -2.90
C PRO A 134 -12.96 15.42 -3.23
N TYR A 135 -12.34 14.24 -3.28
CA TYR A 135 -12.92 12.98 -3.76
C TYR A 135 -13.05 11.95 -2.66
N PHE A 136 -12.01 11.79 -1.85
CA PHE A 136 -11.93 10.79 -0.78
C PHE A 136 -11.87 11.44 0.60
N GLY A 137 -12.65 10.89 1.53
CA GLY A 137 -12.56 11.24 2.94
C GLY A 137 -11.27 10.69 3.56
N PRO A 138 -10.71 11.37 4.58
CA PRO A 138 -9.53 10.87 5.29
C PRO A 138 -9.87 9.70 6.21
N GLY A 139 -8.92 8.77 6.37
CA GLY A 139 -8.96 7.74 7.41
C GLY A 139 -8.47 8.27 8.75
N GLU A 140 -8.81 7.55 9.82
CA GLU A 140 -8.47 7.94 11.19
C GLU A 140 -7.76 6.81 11.96
N ASP A 141 -7.89 5.56 11.51
CA ASP A 141 -7.41 4.38 12.21
C ASP A 141 -6.12 3.81 11.61
N LEU A 142 -5.28 3.26 12.49
CA LEU A 142 -4.06 2.55 12.12
C LEU A 142 -4.14 1.09 12.66
N PRO A 143 -4.88 0.20 12.00
CA PRO A 143 -5.06 -1.17 12.46
C PRO A 143 -3.77 -2.00 12.29
N VAL A 144 -3.42 -2.77 13.33
CA VAL A 144 -2.40 -3.82 13.25
C VAL A 144 -3.07 -5.16 13.45
N VAL A 145 -2.93 -6.05 12.47
CA VAL A 145 -3.53 -7.38 12.47
C VAL A 145 -2.47 -8.44 12.76
N ARG A 146 -2.74 -9.29 13.71
CA ARG A 146 -1.91 -10.49 13.94
C ARG A 146 -2.37 -11.61 13.02
N THR A 147 -1.49 -12.03 12.14
CA THR A 147 -1.67 -13.21 11.29
C THR A 147 -0.81 -14.36 11.80
N PRO A 148 -0.99 -15.60 11.31
CA PRO A 148 -0.10 -16.71 11.65
C PRO A 148 1.37 -16.48 11.23
N PHE A 149 1.62 -15.52 10.33
CA PHE A 149 2.92 -15.30 9.71
C PHE A 149 3.65 -14.07 10.27
N ALA A 150 2.92 -13.00 10.56
CA ALA A 150 3.46 -11.73 11.07
C ALA A 150 2.34 -10.82 11.60
N SER A 151 2.72 -9.77 12.34
CA SER A 151 1.83 -8.64 12.64
C SER A 151 1.89 -7.63 11.49
N VAL A 152 0.75 -7.29 10.91
CA VAL A 152 0.63 -6.56 9.63
C VAL A 152 -0.04 -5.21 9.83
N GLY A 153 0.56 -4.15 9.29
CA GLY A 153 -0.04 -2.85 9.08
C GLY A 153 -0.28 -2.59 7.59
N SER A 154 -1.21 -1.71 7.27
CA SER A 154 -1.55 -1.33 5.89
C SER A 154 -1.41 0.17 5.69
N ILE A 155 -0.84 0.59 4.55
CA ILE A 155 -0.73 1.98 4.12
C ILE A 155 -1.08 2.11 2.63
N ILE A 156 -1.30 3.36 2.19
CA ILE A 156 -1.63 3.65 0.80
C ILE A 156 -0.77 4.81 0.27
N CYS A 157 0.04 4.52 -0.77
CA CYS A 157 0.70 5.49 -1.66
C CYS A 157 1.40 6.66 -0.93
N TYR A 158 0.78 7.83 -0.94
CA TYR A 158 1.32 9.07 -0.34
C TYR A 158 1.63 8.95 1.15
N ASP A 159 1.02 7.99 1.85
CA ASP A 159 1.35 7.68 3.25
C ASP A 159 2.83 7.34 3.45
N LEU A 160 3.50 6.81 2.41
CA LEU A 160 4.94 6.50 2.43
C LEU A 160 5.82 7.73 2.68
N CYS A 161 5.36 8.93 2.29
CA CYS A 161 6.08 10.19 2.49
C CYS A 161 6.10 10.66 3.96
N PHE A 162 5.37 9.98 4.83
CA PHE A 162 5.26 10.34 6.26
C PHE A 162 5.88 9.24 7.13
N PRO A 163 7.18 9.35 7.44
CA PRO A 163 7.89 8.34 8.23
C PRO A 163 7.28 8.17 9.62
N GLU A 164 6.59 9.19 10.14
CA GLU A 164 5.84 9.14 11.40
C GLU A 164 4.74 8.08 11.37
N LEU A 165 4.07 7.90 10.23
CA LEU A 165 3.00 6.91 10.09
C LEU A 165 3.57 5.48 10.17
N ILE A 166 4.65 5.21 9.43
CA ILE A 166 5.32 3.92 9.47
C ILE A 166 5.88 3.65 10.87
N ARG A 167 6.47 4.68 11.50
CA ARG A 167 6.93 4.61 12.90
C ARG A 167 5.80 4.27 13.86
N ALA A 168 4.63 4.87 13.69
CA ALA A 168 3.46 4.58 14.52
C ALA A 168 3.01 3.11 14.40
N TYR A 169 3.01 2.56 13.18
CA TYR A 169 2.74 1.14 12.95
C TYR A 169 3.77 0.22 13.60
N ALA A 170 5.06 0.51 13.42
CA ALA A 170 6.13 -0.28 14.03
C ALA A 170 6.06 -0.27 15.56
N LEU A 171 5.76 0.88 16.17
CA LEU A 171 5.57 1.01 17.62
C LEU A 171 4.29 0.32 18.13
N ARG A 172 3.30 0.12 17.28
CA ARG A 172 2.11 -0.70 17.56
C ARG A 172 2.36 -2.19 17.35
N GLY A 173 3.59 -2.56 16.96
CA GLY A 173 4.02 -3.94 16.79
C GLY A 173 3.81 -4.52 15.41
N ALA A 174 3.66 -3.69 14.37
CA ALA A 174 3.66 -4.18 13.01
C ALA A 174 5.07 -4.62 12.60
N ASP A 175 5.18 -5.86 12.13
CA ASP A 175 6.42 -6.45 11.60
C ASP A 175 6.53 -6.29 10.08
N VAL A 176 5.38 -6.27 9.41
CA VAL A 176 5.22 -6.14 7.97
C VAL A 176 4.25 -5.01 7.68
N ILE A 177 4.65 -4.10 6.79
CA ILE A 177 3.78 -3.06 6.25
C ILE A 177 3.45 -3.42 4.80
N LEU A 178 2.16 -3.59 4.52
CA LEU A 178 1.65 -3.81 3.17
C LEU A 178 1.20 -2.47 2.58
N MET A 179 1.67 -2.15 1.39
CA MET A 179 1.39 -0.88 0.73
C MET A 179 0.76 -1.07 -0.63
N SER A 180 -0.46 -0.59 -0.80
CA SER A 180 -1.11 -0.42 -2.09
C SER A 180 -0.77 0.93 -2.67
N ASN A 181 -0.31 0.97 -3.94
CA ASN A 181 0.26 2.17 -4.53
C ASN A 181 -0.27 2.43 -5.94
N ALA A 182 -0.35 3.72 -6.31
CA ALA A 182 -0.59 4.23 -7.66
C ALA A 182 0.40 5.38 -7.94
N TRP A 183 1.71 5.10 -7.78
CA TRP A 183 2.77 6.11 -7.84
C TRP A 183 3.13 6.44 -9.28
N PRO A 184 2.90 7.69 -9.72
CA PRO A 184 3.12 8.08 -11.11
C PRO A 184 4.59 8.42 -11.38
N MET A 185 4.93 8.40 -12.67
CA MET A 185 6.10 9.08 -13.23
C MET A 185 5.72 10.48 -13.72
N LYS A 186 6.68 11.37 -13.84
CA LYS A 186 6.46 12.73 -14.35
C LYS A 186 6.85 12.90 -15.84
N GLY A 187 6.87 11.82 -16.60
CA GLY A 187 7.09 11.87 -18.04
C GLY A 187 8.57 11.85 -18.45
N HIS A 188 9.44 11.28 -17.62
CA HIS A 188 10.84 11.02 -17.91
C HIS A 188 11.10 9.53 -18.02
N ASP A 189 12.22 9.18 -18.67
CA ASP A 189 12.70 7.80 -18.63
C ASP A 189 12.94 7.38 -17.17
N ARG A 190 12.64 6.12 -16.84
CA ARG A 190 12.69 5.61 -15.48
C ARG A 190 13.95 5.93 -14.68
N PRO A 191 15.17 5.83 -15.25
CA PRO A 191 16.39 6.11 -14.51
C PRO A 191 16.48 7.55 -13.99
N ASP A 192 15.84 8.49 -14.70
CA ASP A 192 15.92 9.93 -14.44
C ASP A 192 14.63 10.49 -13.79
N ASP A 193 13.62 9.64 -13.53
CA ASP A 193 12.37 10.08 -12.94
C ASP A 193 12.52 10.28 -11.42
N TYR A 194 12.46 11.54 -11.02
CA TYR A 194 12.58 11.94 -9.60
C TYR A 194 11.49 11.32 -8.72
N HIS A 195 10.25 11.19 -9.24
CA HIS A 195 9.14 10.64 -8.44
C HIS A 195 9.35 9.16 -8.13
N GLY A 196 9.78 8.38 -9.13
CA GLY A 196 10.11 6.98 -8.94
C GLY A 196 11.28 6.80 -7.99
N TRP A 197 12.37 7.57 -8.18
CA TRP A 197 13.50 7.56 -7.27
C TRP A 197 13.09 7.90 -5.82
N ALA A 198 12.21 8.89 -5.64
CA ALA A 198 11.74 9.27 -4.31
C ALA A 198 10.95 8.15 -3.63
N MET A 199 10.15 7.37 -4.39
CA MET A 199 9.46 6.19 -3.86
C MET A 199 10.45 5.13 -3.39
N ASP A 200 11.45 4.80 -4.22
CA ASP A 200 12.45 3.78 -3.88
C ASP A 200 13.29 4.18 -2.66
N LEU A 201 13.69 5.45 -2.58
CA LEU A 201 14.40 5.99 -1.42
C LEU A 201 13.55 5.92 -0.15
N ALA A 202 12.28 6.38 -0.23
CA ALA A 202 11.39 6.39 0.91
C ALA A 202 11.06 4.97 1.40
N ALA A 203 10.90 4.01 0.48
CA ALA A 203 10.66 2.61 0.82
C ALA A 203 11.82 2.03 1.63
N GLN A 204 13.04 2.18 1.14
CA GLN A 204 14.25 1.67 1.79
C GLN A 204 14.49 2.36 3.14
N ALA A 205 14.38 3.69 3.18
CA ALA A 205 14.57 4.47 4.40
C ALA A 205 13.54 4.10 5.49
N ASN A 206 12.26 3.99 5.13
CA ASN A 206 11.21 3.62 6.07
C ASN A 206 11.38 2.18 6.60
N ALA A 207 11.72 1.21 5.75
CA ALA A 207 12.01 -0.15 6.18
C ALA A 207 13.18 -0.20 7.15
N PHE A 208 14.29 0.47 6.82
CA PHE A 208 15.50 0.54 7.64
C PHE A 208 15.26 1.23 8.99
N PHE A 209 14.72 2.46 8.98
CA PHE A 209 14.55 3.23 10.23
C PHE A 209 13.50 2.63 11.16
N ASN A 210 12.55 1.89 10.64
CA ASN A 210 11.51 1.24 11.44
C ASN A 210 11.75 -0.24 11.68
N GLN A 211 12.86 -0.79 11.11
CA GLN A 211 13.24 -2.20 11.24
C GLN A 211 12.02 -3.11 11.03
N CYS A 212 11.34 -2.92 9.90
CA CYS A 212 10.15 -3.68 9.48
C CYS A 212 10.24 -4.06 8.00
N TRP A 213 9.52 -5.08 7.60
CA TRP A 213 9.33 -5.43 6.20
C TRP A 213 8.38 -4.43 5.54
N LEU A 214 8.66 -4.05 4.29
CA LEU A 214 7.78 -3.24 3.48
C LEU A 214 7.51 -3.96 2.15
N VAL A 215 6.24 -4.18 1.83
CA VAL A 215 5.79 -4.88 0.61
C VAL A 215 4.93 -3.91 -0.18
N ILE A 216 5.39 -3.50 -1.34
CA ILE A 216 4.76 -2.46 -2.18
C ILE A 216 4.25 -3.07 -3.47
N SER A 217 2.97 -2.89 -3.74
CA SER A 217 2.34 -3.16 -5.04
C SER A 217 1.98 -1.83 -5.70
N ASN A 218 2.40 -1.63 -6.95
CA ASN A 218 2.13 -0.41 -7.69
C ASN A 218 1.42 -0.70 -9.03
N HIS A 219 0.76 0.32 -9.56
CA HIS A 219 0.38 0.34 -10.97
C HIS A 219 1.65 0.38 -11.83
N CYS A 220 1.60 -0.21 -13.02
CA CYS A 220 2.66 -0.11 -14.01
C CYS A 220 2.11 0.35 -15.36
N GLU A 221 2.99 0.82 -16.25
CA GLU A 221 2.70 1.34 -17.58
C GLU A 221 1.74 2.55 -17.59
N THR A 222 1.18 2.87 -18.75
CA THR A 222 0.29 4.03 -18.95
C THR A 222 -1.02 3.86 -18.21
N GLY A 223 -1.44 4.89 -17.49
CA GLY A 223 -2.72 4.94 -16.80
C GLY A 223 -3.89 4.72 -17.74
N ALA A 224 -4.79 3.81 -17.38
CA ALA A 224 -5.90 3.39 -18.23
C ALA A 224 -6.92 4.48 -18.50
N TYR A 225 -6.96 5.54 -17.67
CA TYR A 225 -8.03 6.53 -17.71
C TYR A 225 -7.76 7.71 -18.65
N SER A 226 -6.61 8.34 -18.55
CA SER A 226 -6.35 9.58 -19.30
C SER A 226 -5.23 9.47 -20.32
N GLN A 227 -4.45 8.40 -20.29
CA GLN A 227 -3.21 8.25 -21.06
C GLN A 227 -2.19 9.42 -20.81
N LYS A 228 -2.39 10.20 -19.75
CA LYS A 228 -1.57 11.36 -19.39
C LYS A 228 -0.55 11.05 -18.31
N LEU A 229 -0.76 9.98 -17.56
CA LEU A 229 0.14 9.53 -16.51
C LEU A 229 0.63 8.13 -16.80
N ASP A 230 1.93 8.00 -16.83
CA ASP A 230 2.60 6.71 -16.73
C ASP A 230 2.86 6.41 -15.26
N TYR A 231 2.66 5.16 -14.87
CA TYR A 231 2.97 4.70 -13.53
C TYR A 231 4.37 4.13 -13.46
N TYR A 232 5.04 4.40 -12.35
CA TYR A 232 6.42 3.99 -12.16
C TYR A 232 6.60 2.47 -12.17
N GLY A 233 5.58 1.69 -11.77
CA GLY A 233 5.78 0.32 -11.36
C GLY A 233 6.64 0.31 -10.10
N GLY A 234 7.83 -0.26 -10.15
CA GLY A 234 8.72 -0.26 -8.99
C GLY A 234 8.13 -1.00 -7.80
N SER A 235 7.18 -1.94 -8.05
CA SER A 235 6.70 -2.82 -6.97
C SER A 235 7.88 -3.55 -6.38
N GLN A 236 7.95 -3.62 -5.04
CA GLN A 236 9.14 -4.10 -4.38
C GLN A 236 8.86 -4.70 -3.00
N ILE A 237 9.77 -5.56 -2.57
CA ILE A 237 9.84 -6.07 -1.20
C ILE A 237 11.15 -5.59 -0.62
N VAL A 238 11.06 -4.87 0.51
CA VAL A 238 12.21 -4.32 1.22
C VAL A 238 12.30 -5.00 2.58
N ASP A 239 13.48 -5.50 2.91
CA ASP A 239 13.72 -6.16 4.19
C ASP A 239 13.97 -5.15 5.34
N PRO A 240 13.97 -5.58 6.61
CA PRO A 240 14.21 -4.72 7.76
C PRO A 240 15.60 -4.06 7.84
N PHE A 241 16.52 -4.43 6.95
CA PHE A 241 17.82 -3.75 6.79
C PHE A 241 17.75 -2.62 5.74
N GLY A 242 16.58 -2.39 5.12
CA GLY A 242 16.41 -1.42 4.05
C GLY A 242 16.89 -1.92 2.67
N LYS A 243 17.14 -3.22 2.52
CA LYS A 243 17.56 -3.81 1.25
C LYS A 243 16.36 -4.22 0.42
N VAL A 244 16.35 -3.84 -0.85
CA VAL A 244 15.39 -4.33 -1.82
C VAL A 244 15.75 -5.78 -2.15
N VAL A 245 14.86 -6.73 -1.79
CA VAL A 245 15.07 -8.17 -1.95
C VAL A 245 14.27 -8.75 -3.12
N ALA A 246 13.27 -8.01 -3.62
CA ALA A 246 12.57 -8.27 -4.87
C ALA A 246 12.12 -6.94 -5.48
N TYR A 247 12.19 -6.81 -6.80
CA TYR A 247 11.86 -5.59 -7.53
C TYR A 247 11.27 -5.89 -8.91
N ALA A 248 10.19 -5.21 -9.25
CA ALA A 248 9.60 -5.20 -10.58
C ALA A 248 9.70 -3.80 -11.18
N ALA A 249 10.30 -3.63 -12.35
CA ALA A 249 10.41 -2.33 -12.97
C ALA A 249 9.07 -1.87 -13.58
N GLY A 250 8.92 -1.83 -14.89
CA GLY A 250 7.74 -1.34 -15.58
C GLY A 250 6.79 -2.41 -16.07
N GLU A 251 7.26 -3.65 -16.13
CA GLU A 251 6.52 -4.80 -16.64
C GLU A 251 5.47 -5.32 -15.66
N GLU A 252 4.42 -5.91 -16.21
CA GLU A 252 3.39 -6.57 -15.42
C GLU A 252 3.89 -7.92 -14.90
N CYS A 253 3.91 -8.11 -13.58
CA CYS A 253 4.36 -9.36 -12.97
C CYS A 253 3.88 -9.51 -11.51
N VAL A 254 4.04 -10.72 -10.98
CA VAL A 254 3.97 -11.02 -9.54
C VAL A 254 5.39 -11.29 -9.05
N LEU A 255 5.87 -10.44 -8.14
CA LEU A 255 7.16 -10.65 -7.49
C LEU A 255 6.98 -11.30 -6.13
N THR A 256 7.91 -12.17 -5.76
CA THR A 256 7.88 -12.89 -4.49
C THR A 256 9.24 -12.89 -3.81
N HIS A 257 9.23 -13.00 -2.48
CA HIS A 257 10.41 -13.23 -1.66
C HIS A 257 10.06 -14.15 -0.50
N THR A 258 10.91 -15.16 -0.28
CA THR A 258 10.74 -16.16 0.79
C THR A 258 11.82 -15.99 1.84
N ALA A 259 11.42 -15.83 3.10
CA ALA A 259 12.34 -15.69 4.23
C ALA A 259 11.68 -16.16 5.55
N ASP A 260 12.49 -16.45 6.54
CA ASP A 260 12.03 -16.45 7.93
C ASP A 260 11.90 -14.98 8.38
N LEU A 261 10.69 -14.44 8.25
CA LEU A 261 10.42 -13.02 8.51
C LEU A 261 10.85 -12.57 9.92
N ARG A 262 10.62 -13.45 10.89
CA ARG A 262 10.91 -13.18 12.30
C ARG A 262 12.40 -13.19 12.57
N GLU A 263 13.13 -14.12 11.98
CA GLU A 263 14.59 -14.21 12.12
C GLU A 263 15.27 -12.99 11.51
N VAL A 264 14.82 -12.52 10.33
CA VAL A 264 15.36 -11.32 9.70
C VAL A 264 15.07 -10.07 10.55
N LEU A 265 13.87 -9.97 11.14
CA LEU A 265 13.52 -8.89 12.08
C LEU A 265 14.43 -8.92 13.32
N LEU A 266 14.64 -10.08 13.90
CA LEU A 266 15.54 -10.25 15.06
C LEU A 266 16.95 -9.77 14.71
N LYS A 267 17.49 -10.25 13.59
CA LYS A 267 18.84 -9.85 13.14
C LYS A 267 18.95 -8.36 12.87
N SER A 268 17.95 -7.73 12.28
CA SER A 268 17.97 -6.28 12.05
C SER A 268 18.08 -5.47 13.34
N ARG A 269 17.54 -5.99 14.46
CA ARG A 269 17.51 -5.35 15.78
C ARG A 269 18.66 -5.74 16.70
N THR A 270 19.44 -6.77 16.35
CA THR A 270 20.54 -7.30 17.19
C THR A 270 21.89 -7.30 16.50
N GLU A 271 21.94 -7.35 15.18
CA GLU A 271 23.16 -7.41 14.38
C GLU A 271 23.26 -6.24 13.38
N GLY A 272 22.09 -5.70 12.93
CA GLY A 272 22.02 -4.60 11.99
C GLY A 272 22.46 -3.29 12.63
N PHE A 273 22.99 -2.37 11.82
CA PHE A 273 23.47 -1.04 12.19
C PHE A 273 24.15 -1.00 13.58
N PHE A 274 25.30 -1.66 13.70
CA PHE A 274 26.07 -1.81 14.94
C PHE A 274 25.33 -2.54 16.08
N GLY A 275 24.32 -3.36 15.78
CA GLY A 275 23.52 -4.07 16.78
C GLY A 275 22.52 -3.20 17.54
N LEU A 276 22.17 -2.02 16.99
CA LEU A 276 21.25 -1.08 17.62
C LEU A 276 19.79 -1.40 17.31
N ASN A 277 18.92 -1.22 18.30
CA ASN A 277 17.49 -1.30 18.14
C ASN A 277 16.91 0.12 18.00
N LEU A 278 16.69 0.55 16.76
CA LEU A 278 16.24 1.91 16.44
C LEU A 278 14.85 2.25 17.01
N LEU A 279 14.04 1.25 17.35
CA LEU A 279 12.76 1.48 18.01
C LEU A 279 12.90 1.70 19.51
N GLN A 280 13.84 0.97 20.15
CA GLN A 280 14.12 1.04 21.58
C GLN A 280 14.91 2.28 21.96
N ASP A 281 15.87 2.69 21.11
CA ASP A 281 16.82 3.77 21.39
C ASP A 281 16.23 5.17 21.18
N ARG A 282 14.95 5.27 20.84
CA ARG A 282 14.22 6.54 20.67
C ARG A 282 14.18 7.34 21.96
N ARG A 283 14.18 8.66 21.79
CA ARG A 283 14.04 9.66 22.87
C ARG A 283 12.73 10.45 22.68
N PRO A 284 11.53 9.83 22.91
CA PRO A 284 10.21 10.43 22.64
C PRO A 284 10.01 11.80 23.31
N GLU A 285 10.66 12.02 24.46
CA GLU A 285 10.61 13.27 25.21
C GLU A 285 11.13 14.50 24.42
N HIS A 286 11.85 14.27 23.30
CA HIS A 286 12.36 15.32 22.42
C HIS A 286 11.50 15.53 21.16
N TYR A 287 10.44 14.73 20.97
CA TYR A 287 9.66 14.71 19.72
C TYR A 287 8.29 15.41 19.84
N GLY A 288 8.09 16.26 20.85
CA GLY A 288 6.82 16.93 21.08
C GLY A 288 6.30 17.75 19.87
N ALA A 289 7.20 18.34 19.08
CA ALA A 289 6.85 19.07 17.87
C ALA A 289 6.14 18.21 16.81
N LEU A 290 6.33 16.86 16.80
CA LEU A 290 5.64 15.97 15.85
C LEU A 290 4.14 15.88 16.10
N VAL A 291 3.67 16.18 17.30
CA VAL A 291 2.26 16.12 17.69
C VAL A 291 1.66 17.51 17.96
N ASP A 292 2.44 18.58 17.80
CA ASP A 292 2.01 19.94 17.98
C ASP A 292 1.15 20.40 16.78
N GLN A 293 -0.13 20.55 17.02
CA GLN A 293 -1.08 20.97 15.98
C GLN A 293 -0.94 22.46 15.61
N GLU A 294 -0.34 23.29 16.47
CA GLU A 294 -0.12 24.71 16.17
C GLU A 294 0.94 24.90 15.10
N TYR A 295 1.96 24.07 15.06
CA TYR A 295 2.97 24.07 14.00
C TYR A 295 2.36 23.97 12.60
N ARG A 296 1.30 23.18 12.43
CA ARG A 296 0.56 23.06 11.17
C ARG A 296 -0.12 24.35 10.73
N ARG A 297 -0.49 25.23 11.68
CA ARG A 297 -1.16 26.51 11.40
C ARG A 297 -0.17 27.60 11.05
N THR A 298 1.01 27.61 11.64
CA THR A 298 2.05 28.64 11.44
C THR A 298 2.91 28.40 10.20
N ALA A 299 3.00 27.16 9.71
CA ALA A 299 3.81 26.79 8.54
C ALA A 299 3.11 27.02 7.19
N ARG A 300 1.89 27.56 7.15
CA ARG A 300 1.26 27.98 5.89
C ARG A 300 1.62 29.44 5.61
N PRO A 301 2.26 29.74 4.45
CA PRO A 301 2.46 31.10 4.00
C PRO A 301 1.15 31.81 3.74
#